data_d04f046942aadc5087a2f74947aa2453
#
_entry.id   d04f046942aadc5087a2f74947aa2453
#
_cell.length_a   1.000
_cell.length_b   1.000
_cell.length_c   1.000
_cell.angle_alpha   90.00
_cell.angle_beta   90.00
_cell.angle_gamma   90.00
#
_symmetry.space_group_name_H-M   'P 1'
#
loop_
_entity.id
_entity.type
_entity.pdbx_description
1 polymer ?
#
loop_
_entity_poly.entity_id
_entity_poly.type
_entity_poly.pdbx_seq_one_letter_code
_entity_poly.pdbx_strand_id
1 'polypeptide(L)'
;MRRLMALLATLATALGLVALAGPEATAAPGCRVEYTVAGQWQGGFQAGVRITNLGDPLNGWTLTFTLPDAGQKVVHGWNAAWSQSGSTVTAAGTEGNRTLATGASVDAGFIGSFTGANPAPAGFALNGVACTGSDGGTTPPATGDDATPVGINGRLHVCGVHLCNQYGRPIQLRGMSTHGLQWFSQCYNDASLDALARDWKADLLRIAMYVQEDGYETDPEGFTRRVNSLVDEAEARGLYALIDFHTLTPGDPNYNLERAKTFFASVAARNAAKDNVIYEIANEPNGVSWAAVKQYAEQVIPVIRAADPDAVVIVGTRGWSSLGVSDGSDEREILANPVNADNIMYTFHFYAATHKDDYRATVSRAASRLPLFVTEFGTVSATGDGAVDRASTTAWLDLLDQLKISYANWTYSDAPEGSAALKPGTCSGTDYSSEGVLTESGALIKNRISAPDDFPTG
;
A
#
# COMPACT_ATOMS: atom_id res chain seq x y z
N MET A 1 54.73 32.47 66.06
CA MET A 1 55.62 33.48 65.47
C MET A 1 55.93 33.12 64.03
N ARG A 2 55.79 34.09 63.15
CA ARG A 2 56.18 34.14 61.73
C ARG A 2 55.23 33.41 60.73
N ARG A 3 54.47 34.27 60.09
CA ARG A 3 53.70 34.09 58.84
C ARG A 3 54.66 33.86 57.67
N LEU A 4 54.29 32.96 56.75
CA LEU A 4 54.75 33.00 55.38
C LEU A 4 53.50 32.92 54.45
N MET A 5 53.32 34.01 53.74
CA MET A 5 52.34 34.08 52.61
C MET A 5 52.95 33.37 51.39
N ALA A 6 52.24 32.51 50.76
CA ALA A 6 52.54 32.02 49.42
C ALA A 6 51.49 32.54 48.44
N LEU A 7 51.90 33.35 47.49
CA LEU A 7 51.11 33.79 46.34
C LEU A 7 50.90 32.61 45.40
N LEU A 8 49.65 32.33 45.11
CA LEU A 8 49.23 31.46 43.99
C LEU A 8 48.83 32.35 42.80
N ALA A 9 49.68 32.31 41.76
CA ALA A 9 49.32 32.88 40.45
C ALA A 9 48.38 31.94 39.71
N THR A 10 47.18 32.42 39.44
CA THR A 10 46.21 31.71 38.60
C THR A 10 46.49 32.01 37.13
N LEU A 11 46.94 31.00 36.40
CA LEU A 11 47.05 31.00 34.94
C LEU A 11 45.71 30.63 34.34
N ALA A 12 44.95 31.57 33.78
CA ALA A 12 43.74 31.34 33.04
C ALA A 12 44.09 30.88 31.62
N THR A 13 43.97 29.60 31.35
CA THR A 13 44.02 29.05 29.97
C THR A 13 42.64 29.21 29.34
N ALA A 14 42.51 30.14 28.40
CA ALA A 14 41.33 30.23 27.52
C ALA A 14 41.38 29.07 26.52
N LEU A 15 40.53 28.01 26.74
CA LEU A 15 40.25 27.04 25.69
C LEU A 15 39.28 27.68 24.71
N GLY A 16 39.77 28.05 23.53
CA GLY A 16 38.90 28.38 22.40
C GLY A 16 38.17 27.13 21.91
N LEU A 17 36.85 27.08 22.07
CA LEU A 17 36.00 26.12 21.35
C LEU A 17 36.03 26.48 19.86
N VAL A 18 36.80 25.74 19.08
CA VAL A 18 36.65 25.72 17.63
C VAL A 18 35.44 24.82 17.37
N ALA A 19 34.28 25.41 17.09
CA ALA A 19 33.15 24.71 16.54
C ALA A 19 33.56 24.26 15.13
N LEU A 20 33.85 22.97 14.96
CA LEU A 20 33.89 22.32 13.65
C LEU A 20 32.46 22.32 13.11
N ALA A 21 32.16 23.25 12.21
CA ALA A 21 30.96 23.13 11.36
C ALA A 21 31.12 21.84 10.55
N GLY A 22 30.37 20.82 10.92
CA GLY A 22 30.20 19.64 10.06
C GLY A 22 29.64 20.08 8.70
N PRO A 23 29.91 19.33 7.62
CA PRO A 23 29.30 19.65 6.35
C PRO A 23 27.76 19.64 6.55
N GLU A 24 27.12 20.78 6.24
CA GLU A 24 25.66 20.83 6.13
C GLU A 24 25.29 19.76 5.13
N ALA A 25 24.47 18.80 5.57
CA ALA A 25 23.88 17.82 4.68
C ALA A 25 22.96 18.60 3.73
N THR A 26 23.43 18.89 2.52
CA THR A 26 22.58 19.39 1.45
C THR A 26 21.55 18.31 1.19
N ALA A 27 20.27 18.62 1.44
CA ALA A 27 19.18 17.75 1.06
C ALA A 27 19.33 17.44 -0.43
N ALA A 28 19.22 16.17 -0.81
CA ALA A 28 19.33 15.78 -2.20
C ALA A 28 18.23 16.52 -2.99
N PRO A 29 18.53 17.16 -4.11
CA PRO A 29 17.53 17.81 -4.94
C PRO A 29 16.52 16.75 -5.39
N GLY A 30 15.24 16.96 -5.09
CA GLY A 30 14.18 16.01 -5.42
C GLY A 30 12.89 16.75 -5.73
N CYS A 31 12.06 16.13 -6.57
CA CYS A 31 10.73 16.62 -6.91
C CYS A 31 9.82 15.44 -7.28
N ARG A 32 8.50 15.65 -7.09
CA ARG A 32 7.46 14.79 -7.63
C ARG A 32 6.55 15.62 -8.52
N VAL A 33 6.14 15.02 -9.64
CA VAL A 33 5.20 15.65 -10.57
C VAL A 33 4.03 14.72 -10.80
N GLU A 34 2.80 15.18 -10.69
CA GLU A 34 1.59 14.48 -11.03
C GLU A 34 1.00 15.15 -12.29
N TYR A 35 0.85 14.36 -13.35
CA TYR A 35 0.26 14.82 -14.62
C TYR A 35 -1.07 14.13 -14.82
N THR A 36 -2.13 14.88 -15.07
CA THR A 36 -3.48 14.35 -15.29
C THR A 36 -4.10 14.94 -16.55
N VAL A 37 -4.80 14.11 -17.33
CA VAL A 37 -5.67 14.58 -18.41
C VAL A 37 -7.08 14.72 -17.85
N ALA A 38 -7.46 15.96 -17.50
CA ALA A 38 -8.76 16.27 -16.91
C ALA A 38 -9.92 16.19 -17.92
N GLY A 39 -9.63 16.21 -19.21
CA GLY A 39 -10.61 16.07 -20.27
C GLY A 39 -9.93 15.96 -21.63
N GLN A 40 -10.56 15.19 -22.55
CA GLN A 40 -10.08 15.04 -23.92
C GLN A 40 -11.26 15.07 -24.89
N TRP A 41 -11.04 15.70 -26.03
CA TRP A 41 -12.02 15.81 -27.14
C TRP A 41 -11.29 15.66 -28.47
N GLN A 42 -12.04 15.69 -29.57
CA GLN A 42 -11.44 15.55 -30.89
C GLN A 42 -10.37 16.64 -31.15
N GLY A 43 -9.12 16.24 -31.23
CA GLY A 43 -7.98 17.12 -31.52
C GLY A 43 -7.50 18.00 -30.35
N GLY A 44 -8.05 17.87 -29.16
CA GLY A 44 -7.65 18.66 -27.99
C GLY A 44 -7.78 17.96 -26.64
N PHE A 45 -7.08 18.46 -25.63
CA PHE A 45 -7.14 17.95 -24.27
C PHE A 45 -6.83 19.04 -23.25
N GLN A 46 -7.25 18.82 -22.03
CA GLN A 46 -6.89 19.64 -20.88
C GLN A 46 -6.02 18.80 -19.93
N ALA A 47 -4.85 19.34 -19.57
CA ALA A 47 -3.94 18.69 -18.65
C ALA A 47 -3.72 19.52 -17.37
N GLY A 48 -3.70 18.84 -16.23
CA GLY A 48 -3.23 19.35 -14.95
C GLY A 48 -1.81 18.84 -14.65
N VAL A 49 -1.02 19.67 -13.99
CA VAL A 49 0.35 19.32 -13.57
C VAL A 49 0.53 19.83 -12.15
N ARG A 50 0.64 18.91 -11.18
CA ARG A 50 0.97 19.22 -9.79
C ARG A 50 2.44 18.92 -9.55
N ILE A 51 3.17 19.92 -9.08
CA ILE A 51 4.62 19.85 -8.83
C ILE A 51 4.84 19.92 -7.32
N THR A 52 5.47 18.92 -6.72
CA THR A 52 5.86 18.93 -5.30
C THR A 52 7.36 19.02 -5.19
N ASN A 53 7.87 20.00 -4.45
CA ASN A 53 9.29 20.13 -4.15
C ASN A 53 9.66 19.22 -2.96
N LEU A 54 10.49 18.22 -3.19
CA LEU A 54 11.02 17.32 -2.15
C LEU A 54 12.44 17.69 -1.72
N GLY A 55 13.08 18.67 -2.39
CA GLY A 55 14.42 19.18 -2.10
C GLY A 55 14.40 20.48 -1.32
N ASP A 56 15.49 21.24 -1.40
CA ASP A 56 15.63 22.55 -0.76
C ASP A 56 14.59 23.56 -1.28
N PRO A 57 14.23 24.60 -0.48
CA PRO A 57 13.30 25.63 -0.89
C PRO A 57 13.74 26.32 -2.19
N LEU A 58 12.83 26.42 -3.16
CA LEU A 58 13.10 27.04 -4.45
C LEU A 58 12.61 28.50 -4.47
N ASN A 59 13.44 29.40 -4.98
CA ASN A 59 13.07 30.77 -5.34
C ASN A 59 13.12 30.95 -6.86
N GLY A 60 12.13 30.40 -7.53
CA GLY A 60 12.05 30.21 -8.96
C GLY A 60 12.10 28.72 -9.31
N TRP A 61 11.06 28.24 -9.96
CA TRP A 61 11.00 26.87 -10.47
C TRP A 61 10.75 26.85 -11.96
N THR A 62 11.35 25.86 -12.62
CA THR A 62 11.14 25.57 -14.03
C THR A 62 11.01 24.07 -14.19
N LEU A 63 9.83 23.63 -14.62
CA LEU A 63 9.56 22.25 -14.97
C LEU A 63 9.76 22.06 -16.47
N THR A 64 10.46 21.00 -16.87
CA THR A 64 10.59 20.54 -18.25
C THR A 64 10.12 19.12 -18.39
N PHE A 65 9.48 18.79 -19.52
CA PHE A 65 9.10 17.43 -19.88
C PHE A 65 8.94 17.30 -21.41
N THR A 66 8.82 16.08 -21.91
CA THR A 66 8.72 15.81 -23.33
C THR A 66 7.34 15.23 -23.68
N LEU A 67 6.63 15.84 -24.60
CA LEU A 67 5.43 15.28 -25.22
C LEU A 67 5.84 14.21 -26.22
N PRO A 68 5.37 12.93 -26.06
CA PRO A 68 5.88 11.81 -26.85
C PRO A 68 5.45 11.85 -28.33
N ASP A 69 4.28 12.40 -28.63
CA ASP A 69 3.78 12.52 -30.01
C ASP A 69 4.08 13.91 -30.59
N ALA A 70 4.67 13.94 -31.78
CA ALA A 70 5.04 15.19 -32.46
C ALA A 70 3.84 16.10 -32.80
N GLY A 71 2.64 15.54 -32.86
CA GLY A 71 1.39 16.26 -33.05
C GLY A 71 0.82 16.92 -31.80
N GLN A 72 1.39 16.63 -30.61
CA GLN A 72 0.95 17.26 -29.36
C GLN A 72 1.54 18.66 -29.22
N LYS A 73 0.67 19.65 -28.88
CA LYS A 73 1.08 21.04 -28.67
C LYS A 73 0.39 21.65 -27.47
N VAL A 74 1.12 22.48 -26.72
CA VAL A 74 0.56 23.37 -25.71
C VAL A 74 -0.06 24.56 -26.42
N VAL A 75 -1.35 24.81 -26.23
CA VAL A 75 -2.11 25.87 -26.85
C VAL A 75 -2.26 27.08 -25.92
N HIS A 76 -2.68 26.81 -24.68
CA HIS A 76 -2.88 27.84 -23.66
C HIS A 76 -2.66 27.21 -22.27
N GLY A 77 -1.92 27.88 -21.39
CA GLY A 77 -1.68 27.39 -20.06
C GLY A 77 -1.99 28.44 -18.98
N TRP A 78 -2.14 27.96 -17.74
CA TRP A 78 -2.41 28.76 -16.55
C TRP A 78 -1.50 28.37 -15.38
N ASN A 79 -1.38 29.26 -14.42
CA ASN A 79 -0.54 29.16 -13.22
C ASN A 79 0.96 28.92 -13.44
N ALA A 80 1.43 29.03 -14.70
CA ALA A 80 2.84 29.00 -15.08
C ALA A 80 3.02 29.78 -16.39
N ALA A 81 4.25 30.18 -16.67
CA ALA A 81 4.65 30.66 -17.99
C ALA A 81 5.01 29.45 -18.85
N TRP A 82 4.15 29.12 -19.81
CA TRP A 82 4.29 27.95 -20.67
C TRP A 82 4.98 28.27 -21.97
N SER A 83 5.85 27.38 -22.42
CA SER A 83 6.46 27.43 -23.76
C SER A 83 6.76 26.00 -24.24
N GLN A 84 6.86 25.82 -25.57
CA GLN A 84 7.19 24.56 -26.20
C GLN A 84 8.19 24.78 -27.33
N SER A 85 9.24 23.96 -27.39
CA SER A 85 10.20 23.89 -28.47
C SER A 85 10.33 22.44 -28.95
N GLY A 86 9.88 22.16 -30.17
CA GLY A 86 9.79 20.77 -30.64
C GLY A 86 8.80 19.95 -29.79
N SER A 87 9.27 18.88 -29.19
CA SER A 87 8.53 18.06 -28.24
C SER A 87 8.73 18.48 -26.78
N THR A 88 9.72 19.32 -26.47
CA THR A 88 10.02 19.73 -25.09
C THR A 88 9.10 20.88 -24.67
N VAL A 89 8.40 20.67 -23.57
CA VAL A 89 7.57 21.68 -22.89
C VAL A 89 8.30 22.21 -21.69
N THR A 90 8.18 23.53 -21.46
CA THR A 90 8.71 24.22 -20.30
C THR A 90 7.60 25.00 -19.62
N ALA A 91 7.45 24.83 -18.30
CA ALA A 91 6.56 25.59 -17.44
C ALA A 91 7.39 26.27 -16.34
N ALA A 92 7.35 27.58 -16.24
CA ALA A 92 8.09 28.33 -15.23
C ALA A 92 7.15 29.03 -14.26
N GLY A 93 7.54 29.10 -12.99
CA GLY A 93 6.80 29.80 -11.95
C GLY A 93 6.60 31.28 -12.28
N THR A 94 5.38 31.77 -12.01
CA THR A 94 5.02 33.20 -12.15
C THR A 94 5.30 33.95 -10.86
N GLU A 95 5.18 35.27 -10.86
CA GLU A 95 5.46 36.11 -9.69
C GLU A 95 4.65 35.68 -8.44
N GLY A 96 3.42 35.17 -8.63
CA GLY A 96 2.55 34.73 -7.53
C GLY A 96 2.87 33.35 -6.96
N ASN A 97 3.66 32.49 -7.62
CA ASN A 97 3.95 31.12 -7.19
C ASN A 97 5.39 30.67 -7.41
N ARG A 98 6.31 31.62 -7.65
CA ARG A 98 7.72 31.29 -7.93
C ARG A 98 8.47 30.65 -6.77
N THR A 99 8.02 30.87 -5.52
CA THR A 99 8.63 30.30 -4.32
C THR A 99 7.94 29.00 -3.97
N LEU A 100 8.71 27.92 -3.81
CA LEU A 100 8.21 26.61 -3.48
C LEU A 100 9.04 26.01 -2.33
N ALA A 101 8.51 26.04 -1.11
CA ALA A 101 9.18 25.48 0.06
C ALA A 101 9.33 23.95 -0.06
N THR A 102 10.25 23.36 0.71
CA THR A 102 10.37 21.90 0.85
C THR A 102 9.02 21.29 1.27
N GLY A 103 8.55 20.27 0.59
CA GLY A 103 7.26 19.60 0.82
C GLY A 103 6.04 20.37 0.25
N ALA A 104 6.21 21.60 -0.24
CA ALA A 104 5.10 22.36 -0.83
C ALA A 104 4.84 21.96 -2.28
N SER A 105 3.58 22.13 -2.72
CA SER A 105 3.14 21.84 -4.07
C SER A 105 2.60 23.09 -4.76
N VAL A 106 2.68 23.10 -6.10
CA VAL A 106 2.04 24.10 -6.97
C VAL A 106 1.28 23.35 -8.07
N ASP A 107 0.05 23.81 -8.34
CA ASP A 107 -0.80 23.29 -9.42
C ASP A 107 -0.73 24.24 -10.61
N ALA A 108 -0.41 23.71 -11.79
CA ALA A 108 -0.44 24.40 -13.06
C ALA A 108 -1.17 23.53 -14.10
N GLY A 109 -1.49 24.06 -15.25
CA GLY A 109 -2.14 23.26 -16.27
C GLY A 109 -2.17 23.94 -17.63
N PHE A 110 -2.63 23.19 -18.63
CA PHE A 110 -2.74 23.73 -20.00
C PHE A 110 -3.82 23.04 -20.83
N ILE A 111 -4.31 23.75 -21.82
CA ILE A 111 -5.05 23.18 -22.96
C ILE A 111 -4.01 22.80 -24.01
N GLY A 112 -4.06 21.56 -24.46
CA GLY A 112 -3.24 21.06 -25.55
C GLY A 112 -4.07 20.67 -26.77
N SER A 113 -3.38 20.51 -27.90
CA SER A 113 -3.92 19.92 -29.13
C SER A 113 -3.08 18.71 -29.53
N PHE A 114 -3.67 17.79 -30.29
CA PHE A 114 -2.99 16.65 -30.88
C PHE A 114 -3.59 16.25 -32.21
N THR A 115 -2.82 15.61 -33.09
CA THR A 115 -3.26 15.17 -34.41
C THR A 115 -3.28 13.67 -34.61
N GLY A 116 -2.68 12.91 -33.70
CA GLY A 116 -2.62 11.46 -33.72
C GLY A 116 -3.07 10.90 -32.36
N ALA A 117 -2.15 10.32 -31.61
CA ALA A 117 -2.38 9.89 -30.23
C ALA A 117 -2.11 11.05 -29.25
N ASN A 118 -2.66 10.95 -28.04
CA ASN A 118 -2.36 11.85 -26.93
C ASN A 118 -1.76 11.09 -25.75
N PRO A 119 -0.56 10.48 -25.90
CA PRO A 119 0.11 9.80 -24.80
C PRO A 119 0.57 10.82 -23.75
N ALA A 120 0.60 10.38 -22.50
CA ALA A 120 1.10 11.20 -21.40
C ALA A 120 2.60 11.48 -21.55
N PRO A 121 3.09 12.65 -21.12
CA PRO A 121 4.50 12.97 -21.12
C PRO A 121 5.25 12.17 -20.04
N ALA A 122 6.53 11.93 -20.29
CA ALA A 122 7.47 11.31 -19.35
C ALA A 122 8.72 12.19 -19.19
N GLY A 123 9.56 11.86 -18.21
CA GLY A 123 10.86 12.51 -18.04
C GLY A 123 10.75 13.93 -17.49
N PHE A 124 9.93 14.14 -16.47
CA PHE A 124 9.83 15.44 -15.78
C PHE A 124 11.11 15.79 -15.06
N ALA A 125 11.55 17.04 -15.21
CA ALA A 125 12.69 17.60 -14.50
C ALA A 125 12.37 19.00 -13.97
N LEU A 126 12.62 19.22 -12.66
CA LEU A 126 12.45 20.50 -11.99
C LEU A 126 13.83 21.15 -11.79
N ASN A 127 14.02 22.34 -12.37
CA ASN A 127 15.31 23.04 -12.40
C ASN A 127 16.47 22.16 -12.91
N GLY A 128 16.19 21.26 -13.88
CA GLY A 128 17.16 20.36 -14.47
C GLY A 128 17.41 19.07 -13.67
N VAL A 129 16.78 18.90 -12.50
CA VAL A 129 16.85 17.67 -11.71
C VAL A 129 15.66 16.78 -12.03
N ALA A 130 15.90 15.52 -12.39
CA ALA A 130 14.84 14.56 -12.68
C ALA A 130 13.93 14.37 -11.47
N CYS A 131 12.61 14.48 -11.71
CA CYS A 131 11.62 14.27 -10.68
C CYS A 131 11.34 12.78 -10.52
N THR A 132 11.18 12.33 -9.28
CA THR A 132 10.62 11.03 -8.96
C THR A 132 9.10 11.17 -8.90
N GLY A 133 8.39 10.22 -9.51
CA GLY A 133 6.93 10.16 -9.40
C GLY A 133 6.20 10.89 -10.51
N SER A 134 5.23 10.17 -10.90
CA SER A 134 4.06 10.31 -11.68
C SER A 134 4.19 10.31 -13.16
N ASP A 135 3.97 9.18 -13.59
CA ASP A 135 3.26 8.98 -14.83
C ASP A 135 1.75 8.98 -14.52
N GLY A 136 1.15 10.16 -14.47
CA GLY A 136 -0.29 10.35 -14.66
C GLY A 136 -0.61 10.13 -16.13
N GLY A 137 -0.14 9.05 -16.69
CA GLY A 137 -0.47 8.59 -18.01
C GLY A 137 -1.30 7.33 -17.88
N THR A 138 -2.41 7.24 -18.59
CA THR A 138 -2.84 5.93 -19.05
C THR A 138 -1.64 5.32 -19.76
N THR A 139 -0.85 4.54 -19.05
CA THR A 139 0.13 3.65 -19.65
C THR A 139 -0.66 2.80 -20.63
N PRO A 140 -0.24 2.68 -21.91
CA PRO A 140 -0.77 1.62 -22.75
C PRO A 140 -0.64 0.33 -21.95
N PRO A 141 -1.57 -0.63 -22.04
CA PRO A 141 -1.44 -1.86 -21.29
C PRO A 141 -0.01 -2.37 -21.48
N ALA A 142 0.71 -2.51 -20.39
CA ALA A 142 2.07 -3.00 -20.39
C ALA A 142 2.03 -4.39 -21.03
N THR A 143 2.56 -4.50 -22.21
CA THR A 143 2.65 -5.76 -22.94
C THR A 143 4.07 -6.28 -22.72
N GLY A 144 4.21 -7.24 -21.84
CA GLY A 144 5.50 -7.89 -21.56
C GLY A 144 5.71 -8.15 -20.06
N ASP A 145 6.86 -8.69 -19.72
CA ASP A 145 7.26 -9.07 -18.35
C ASP A 145 7.35 -7.91 -17.34
N ASP A 146 7.20 -6.66 -17.79
CA ASP A 146 7.25 -5.44 -16.97
C ASP A 146 5.88 -4.92 -16.52
N ALA A 147 4.78 -5.61 -16.85
CA ALA A 147 3.43 -5.22 -16.47
C ALA A 147 3.20 -5.51 -14.98
N THR A 148 2.96 -4.47 -14.18
CA THR A 148 2.67 -4.61 -12.75
C THR A 148 1.19 -4.84 -12.48
N PRO A 149 0.81 -5.50 -11.37
CA PRO A 149 -0.60 -5.70 -11.00
C PRO A 149 -1.43 -4.42 -11.03
N VAL A 150 -0.93 -3.33 -10.42
CA VAL A 150 -1.62 -2.03 -10.42
C VAL A 150 -1.65 -1.41 -11.81
N GLY A 151 -0.55 -1.51 -12.57
CA GLY A 151 -0.50 -0.98 -13.95
C GLY A 151 -1.51 -1.63 -14.89
N ILE A 152 -1.78 -2.94 -14.70
CA ILE A 152 -2.78 -3.67 -15.50
C ILE A 152 -4.21 -3.35 -15.04
N ASN A 153 -4.45 -3.34 -13.72
CA ASN A 153 -5.79 -3.38 -13.16
C ASN A 153 -6.31 -2.01 -12.70
N GLY A 154 -5.42 -1.05 -12.40
CA GLY A 154 -5.78 0.29 -11.91
C GLY A 154 -6.53 0.26 -10.58
N ARG A 155 -7.39 1.24 -10.34
CA ARG A 155 -8.19 1.32 -9.13
C ARG A 155 -9.24 0.21 -9.10
N LEU A 156 -9.30 -0.49 -7.97
CA LEU A 156 -10.20 -1.62 -7.79
C LEU A 156 -11.57 -1.19 -7.26
N HIS A 157 -12.57 -2.02 -7.56
CA HIS A 157 -13.91 -1.87 -6.99
C HIS A 157 -14.60 -3.23 -6.87
N VAL A 158 -15.67 -3.29 -6.09
CA VAL A 158 -16.49 -4.50 -5.94
C VAL A 158 -17.58 -4.51 -7.02
N CYS A 159 -17.64 -5.55 -7.82
CA CYS A 159 -18.68 -5.74 -8.82
C CYS A 159 -19.42 -7.08 -8.57
N GLY A 160 -20.64 -6.99 -8.07
CA GLY A 160 -21.39 -8.17 -7.61
C GLY A 160 -20.71 -8.85 -6.44
N VAL A 161 -20.22 -10.08 -6.62
CA VAL A 161 -19.51 -10.86 -5.58
C VAL A 161 -17.99 -10.91 -5.80
N HIS A 162 -17.46 -10.14 -6.73
CA HIS A 162 -16.06 -10.19 -7.10
C HIS A 162 -15.34 -8.87 -6.84
N LEU A 163 -14.03 -8.96 -6.62
CA LEU A 163 -13.11 -7.84 -6.78
C LEU A 163 -12.89 -7.62 -8.28
N CYS A 164 -13.07 -6.40 -8.74
CA CYS A 164 -12.94 -6.03 -10.14
C CYS A 164 -11.89 -4.94 -10.35
N ASN A 165 -11.26 -4.98 -11.52
CA ASN A 165 -10.35 -3.93 -11.96
C ASN A 165 -11.12 -2.69 -12.45
N GLN A 166 -10.38 -1.62 -12.78
CA GLN A 166 -10.95 -0.35 -13.26
C GLN A 166 -11.88 -0.49 -14.49
N TYR A 167 -11.82 -1.61 -15.20
CA TYR A 167 -12.65 -1.91 -16.38
C TYR A 167 -13.90 -2.73 -16.05
N GLY A 168 -14.18 -3.00 -14.78
CA GLY A 168 -15.31 -3.82 -14.32
C GLY A 168 -15.13 -5.32 -14.55
N ARG A 169 -13.90 -5.80 -14.71
CA ARG A 169 -13.59 -7.22 -14.93
C ARG A 169 -13.17 -7.88 -13.62
N PRO A 170 -13.77 -9.05 -13.27
CA PRO A 170 -13.36 -9.81 -12.11
C PRO A 170 -11.89 -10.23 -12.17
N ILE A 171 -11.16 -9.99 -11.08
CA ILE A 171 -9.76 -10.37 -10.92
C ILE A 171 -9.54 -11.14 -9.62
N GLN A 172 -8.39 -11.79 -9.53
CA GLN A 172 -7.87 -12.39 -8.30
C GLN A 172 -6.49 -11.81 -8.03
N LEU A 173 -6.25 -11.30 -6.82
CA LEU A 173 -4.93 -10.89 -6.34
C LEU A 173 -4.34 -11.97 -5.45
N ARG A 174 -3.06 -12.26 -5.61
CA ARG A 174 -2.31 -13.26 -4.85
C ARG A 174 -1.12 -12.61 -4.18
N GLY A 175 -1.00 -12.69 -2.87
CA GLY A 175 0.06 -11.98 -2.17
C GLY A 175 0.44 -12.54 -0.83
N MET A 176 1.21 -11.73 -0.11
CA MET A 176 1.76 -12.05 1.20
C MET A 176 1.35 -11.00 2.23
N SER A 177 1.20 -11.43 3.49
CA SER A 177 1.04 -10.54 4.63
C SER A 177 2.39 -10.28 5.29
N THR A 178 2.62 -9.06 5.73
CA THR A 178 3.65 -8.82 6.74
C THR A 178 3.28 -9.55 8.03
N HIS A 179 4.24 -9.82 8.88
CA HIS A 179 4.02 -10.03 10.32
C HIS A 179 3.84 -8.67 11.01
N GLY A 180 3.63 -8.66 12.33
CA GLY A 180 3.55 -7.44 13.11
C GLY A 180 4.75 -6.52 12.90
N LEU A 181 4.48 -5.27 12.54
CA LEU A 181 5.51 -4.29 12.21
C LEU A 181 6.41 -3.92 13.41
N GLN A 182 5.95 -4.16 14.64
CA GLN A 182 6.73 -3.95 15.85
C GLN A 182 7.84 -4.98 16.04
N TRP A 183 7.68 -6.19 15.49
CA TRP A 183 8.63 -7.29 15.68
C TRP A 183 9.51 -7.58 14.48
N PHE A 184 8.97 -7.44 13.26
CA PHE A 184 9.64 -7.88 12.02
C PHE A 184 9.79 -6.78 10.98
N SER A 185 9.84 -5.50 11.38
CA SER A 185 9.98 -4.38 10.42
C SER A 185 11.23 -4.47 9.56
N GLN A 186 12.30 -5.12 10.03
CA GLN A 186 13.53 -5.34 9.26
C GLN A 186 13.33 -6.27 8.05
N CYS A 187 12.25 -7.07 8.04
CA CYS A 187 11.91 -7.93 6.90
C CYS A 187 11.34 -7.15 5.71
N TYR A 188 10.95 -5.87 5.89
CA TYR A 188 10.28 -5.08 4.85
C TYR A 188 11.17 -3.95 4.38
N ASN A 189 12.21 -4.30 3.64
CA ASN A 189 13.20 -3.42 3.04
C ASN A 189 13.17 -3.55 1.50
N ASP A 190 13.94 -2.70 0.81
CA ASP A 190 13.97 -2.69 -0.66
C ASP A 190 14.25 -4.05 -1.27
N ALA A 191 15.23 -4.80 -0.75
CA ALA A 191 15.58 -6.11 -1.31
C ALA A 191 14.43 -7.13 -1.15
N SER A 192 13.76 -7.14 0.00
CA SER A 192 12.64 -8.05 0.25
C SER A 192 11.41 -7.70 -0.60
N LEU A 193 11.08 -6.41 -0.69
CA LEU A 193 9.93 -5.96 -1.46
C LEU A 193 10.16 -6.07 -2.97
N ASP A 194 11.40 -5.86 -3.44
CA ASP A 194 11.80 -6.14 -4.82
C ASP A 194 11.69 -7.64 -5.14
N ALA A 195 12.14 -8.52 -4.23
CA ALA A 195 11.99 -9.95 -4.39
C ALA A 195 10.50 -10.36 -4.40
N LEU A 196 9.68 -9.78 -3.51
CA LEU A 196 8.24 -10.05 -3.48
C LEU A 196 7.57 -9.68 -4.81
N ALA A 197 7.87 -8.52 -5.37
CA ALA A 197 7.28 -8.06 -6.61
C ALA A 197 7.80 -8.83 -7.84
N ARG A 198 9.11 -9.08 -7.92
CA ARG A 198 9.75 -9.58 -9.15
C ARG A 198 9.95 -11.09 -9.16
N ASP A 199 10.40 -11.67 -8.02
CA ASP A 199 10.76 -13.08 -7.94
C ASP A 199 9.58 -13.94 -7.47
N TRP A 200 8.76 -13.41 -6.54
CA TRP A 200 7.52 -14.04 -6.11
C TRP A 200 6.36 -13.71 -7.04
N LYS A 201 6.46 -12.61 -7.81
CA LYS A 201 5.38 -12.10 -8.67
C LYS A 201 4.07 -11.91 -7.90
N ALA A 202 4.19 -11.41 -6.69
CA ALA A 202 3.02 -11.11 -5.87
C ALA A 202 2.25 -9.90 -6.43
N ASP A 203 0.93 -9.89 -6.24
CA ASP A 203 0.05 -8.79 -6.65
C ASP A 203 -0.15 -7.78 -5.54
N LEU A 204 -0.07 -8.24 -4.28
CA LEU A 204 -0.35 -7.42 -3.13
C LEU A 204 0.59 -7.71 -1.95
N LEU A 205 0.76 -6.68 -1.13
CA LEU A 205 1.31 -6.76 0.22
C LEU A 205 0.21 -6.38 1.21
N ARG A 206 -0.17 -7.31 2.10
CA ARG A 206 -1.00 -6.99 3.27
C ARG A 206 -0.11 -6.47 4.38
N ILE A 207 -0.44 -5.31 4.93
CA ILE A 207 0.34 -4.60 5.95
C ILE A 207 -0.35 -4.79 7.30
N ALA A 208 0.07 -5.80 8.07
CA ALA A 208 -0.50 -6.14 9.35
C ALA A 208 -0.04 -5.18 10.46
N MET A 209 -0.81 -4.11 10.68
CA MET A 209 -0.55 -3.12 11.70
C MET A 209 -1.27 -3.50 12.99
N TYR A 210 -0.56 -4.20 13.88
CA TYR A 210 -1.06 -4.58 15.20
C TYR A 210 -1.46 -3.38 16.02
N VAL A 211 -2.63 -3.44 16.64
CA VAL A 211 -3.13 -2.36 17.49
C VAL A 211 -2.63 -2.51 18.92
N GLN A 212 -2.77 -3.69 19.48
CA GLN A 212 -2.22 -4.09 20.79
C GLN A 212 -0.82 -4.71 20.65
N GLU A 213 -0.31 -5.33 21.69
CA GLU A 213 0.94 -6.11 21.72
C GLU A 213 2.15 -5.25 21.31
N ASP A 214 2.30 -4.11 21.97
CA ASP A 214 3.32 -3.08 21.66
C ASP A 214 3.18 -2.46 20.27
N GLY A 215 2.00 -2.56 19.65
CA GLY A 215 1.66 -2.02 18.35
C GLY A 215 1.21 -0.56 18.38
N TYR A 216 0.25 -0.23 17.52
CA TYR A 216 -0.27 1.12 17.27
C TYR A 216 -0.60 1.91 18.53
N GLU A 217 -1.18 1.28 19.57
CA GLU A 217 -1.56 1.97 20.79
C GLU A 217 -0.38 2.59 21.57
N THR A 218 0.85 2.11 21.33
CA THR A 218 2.06 2.62 21.99
C THR A 218 2.71 3.79 21.27
N ASP A 219 2.63 3.85 19.94
CA ASP A 219 3.13 4.94 19.09
C ASP A 219 2.24 5.12 17.83
N PRO A 220 1.04 5.71 17.99
CA PRO A 220 0.11 5.86 16.88
C PRO A 220 0.67 6.58 15.67
N GLU A 221 1.47 7.63 15.88
CA GLU A 221 2.08 8.38 14.78
C GLU A 221 3.18 7.60 14.08
N GLY A 222 4.04 6.90 14.85
CA GLY A 222 5.11 6.08 14.31
C GLY A 222 4.59 4.93 13.46
N PHE A 223 3.56 4.22 13.94
CA PHE A 223 2.92 3.14 13.17
C PHE A 223 2.20 3.66 11.94
N THR A 224 1.49 4.79 12.04
CA THR A 224 0.85 5.43 10.88
C THR A 224 1.88 5.80 9.81
N ARG A 225 3.02 6.41 10.19
CA ARG A 225 4.12 6.70 9.24
C ARG A 225 4.69 5.42 8.60
N ARG A 226 4.89 4.36 9.39
CA ARG A 226 5.42 3.08 8.91
C ARG A 226 4.48 2.41 7.90
N VAL A 227 3.17 2.39 8.18
CA VAL A 227 2.15 1.90 7.24
C VAL A 227 2.18 2.71 5.95
N ASN A 228 2.16 4.04 6.02
CA ASN A 228 2.23 4.90 4.84
C ASN A 228 3.51 4.69 4.02
N SER A 229 4.65 4.48 4.67
CA SER A 229 5.91 4.15 3.98
C SER A 229 5.80 2.83 3.20
N LEU A 230 5.20 1.78 3.80
CA LEU A 230 5.01 0.50 3.11
C LEU A 230 3.99 0.61 1.97
N VAL A 231 2.98 1.47 2.08
CA VAL A 231 2.06 1.79 0.97
C VAL A 231 2.82 2.44 -0.19
N ASP A 232 3.70 3.41 0.09
CA ASP A 232 4.54 4.06 -0.92
C ASP A 232 5.50 3.05 -1.59
N GLU A 233 6.11 2.15 -0.81
CA GLU A 233 6.99 1.09 -1.32
C GLU A 233 6.24 0.06 -2.18
N ALA A 234 5.02 -0.30 -1.81
CA ALA A 234 4.16 -1.17 -2.62
C ALA A 234 3.78 -0.47 -3.94
N GLU A 235 3.35 0.80 -3.89
CA GLU A 235 3.03 1.60 -5.07
C GLU A 235 4.21 1.71 -6.04
N ALA A 236 5.41 1.99 -5.53
CA ALA A 236 6.63 2.11 -6.34
C ALA A 236 6.98 0.81 -7.11
N ARG A 237 6.49 -0.34 -6.64
CA ARG A 237 6.67 -1.66 -7.26
C ARG A 237 5.43 -2.15 -8.02
N GLY A 238 4.38 -1.33 -8.07
CA GLY A 238 3.11 -1.68 -8.71
C GLY A 238 2.32 -2.76 -8.00
N LEU A 239 2.54 -2.95 -6.69
CA LEU A 239 1.78 -3.83 -5.83
C LEU A 239 0.58 -3.11 -5.22
N TYR A 240 -0.51 -3.85 -5.01
CA TYR A 240 -1.57 -3.38 -4.12
C TYR A 240 -1.11 -3.43 -2.67
N ALA A 241 -1.55 -2.46 -1.87
CA ALA A 241 -1.31 -2.38 -0.44
C ALA A 241 -2.63 -2.56 0.30
N LEU A 242 -2.76 -3.66 1.03
CA LEU A 242 -3.90 -3.92 1.88
C LEU A 242 -3.53 -3.50 3.29
N ILE A 243 -4.09 -2.38 3.76
CA ILE A 243 -3.83 -1.83 5.09
C ILE A 243 -4.75 -2.52 6.09
N ASP A 244 -4.18 -3.34 6.96
CA ASP A 244 -4.90 -4.09 7.97
C ASP A 244 -4.75 -3.45 9.36
N PHE A 245 -5.90 -3.05 9.94
CA PHE A 245 -6.01 -2.68 11.33
C PHE A 245 -6.09 -3.96 12.18
N HIS A 246 -4.91 -4.50 12.53
CA HIS A 246 -4.75 -5.84 13.05
C HIS A 246 -5.16 -5.95 14.51
N THR A 247 -6.41 -6.33 14.73
CA THR A 247 -6.99 -6.59 16.06
C THR A 247 -7.16 -8.08 16.28
N LEU A 248 -6.78 -8.57 17.48
CA LEU A 248 -6.92 -9.97 17.87
C LEU A 248 -7.49 -10.09 19.29
N THR A 249 -6.86 -9.46 20.26
CA THR A 249 -7.29 -9.44 21.66
C THR A 249 -7.22 -8.01 22.20
N PRO A 250 -8.35 -7.43 22.69
CA PRO A 250 -9.70 -8.01 22.76
C PRO A 250 -10.34 -8.24 21.39
N GLY A 251 -11.14 -9.33 21.27
CA GLY A 251 -11.78 -9.70 19.99
C GLY A 251 -12.96 -8.84 19.56
N ASP A 252 -13.50 -7.99 20.44
CA ASP A 252 -14.52 -7.00 20.07
C ASP A 252 -13.86 -5.78 19.41
N PRO A 253 -14.04 -5.55 18.10
CA PRO A 253 -13.43 -4.42 17.43
C PRO A 253 -13.89 -3.05 17.95
N ASN A 254 -15.05 -2.98 18.60
CA ASN A 254 -15.56 -1.75 19.23
C ASN A 254 -14.65 -1.26 20.37
N TYR A 255 -13.84 -2.13 20.99
CA TYR A 255 -12.83 -1.73 21.97
C TYR A 255 -11.83 -0.72 21.38
N ASN A 256 -11.51 -0.87 20.09
CA ASN A 256 -10.58 -0.01 19.38
C ASN A 256 -11.25 1.02 18.46
N LEU A 257 -12.56 1.23 18.56
CA LEU A 257 -13.33 2.06 17.61
C LEU A 257 -12.74 3.45 17.40
N GLU A 258 -12.40 4.19 18.46
CA GLU A 258 -11.87 5.56 18.33
C GLU A 258 -10.43 5.57 17.79
N ARG A 259 -9.63 4.54 18.11
CA ARG A 259 -8.30 4.35 17.52
C ARG A 259 -8.42 4.08 16.00
N ALA A 260 -9.37 3.21 15.62
CA ALA A 260 -9.63 2.90 14.20
C ALA A 260 -10.08 4.13 13.43
N LYS A 261 -11.01 4.93 13.96
CA LYS A 261 -11.44 6.18 13.33
C LYS A 261 -10.28 7.16 13.14
N THR A 262 -9.43 7.32 14.13
CA THR A 262 -8.25 8.20 14.06
C THR A 262 -7.25 7.71 13.03
N PHE A 263 -6.93 6.41 13.05
CA PHE A 263 -6.01 5.80 12.12
C PHE A 263 -6.50 5.90 10.67
N PHE A 264 -7.74 5.46 10.42
CA PHE A 264 -8.30 5.46 9.06
C PHE A 264 -8.55 6.86 8.52
N ALA A 265 -8.92 7.84 9.34
CA ALA A 265 -8.98 9.23 8.89
C ALA A 265 -7.63 9.72 8.35
N SER A 266 -6.54 9.36 9.04
CA SER A 266 -5.20 9.76 8.64
C SER A 266 -4.71 9.04 7.38
N VAL A 267 -4.79 7.69 7.36
CA VAL A 267 -4.25 6.91 6.24
C VAL A 267 -5.10 7.06 4.98
N ALA A 268 -6.42 7.19 5.09
CA ALA A 268 -7.29 7.42 3.94
C ALA A 268 -7.04 8.81 3.33
N ALA A 269 -6.94 9.86 4.14
CA ALA A 269 -6.62 11.20 3.65
C ALA A 269 -5.26 11.26 2.94
N ARG A 270 -4.25 10.52 3.46
CA ARG A 270 -2.91 10.47 2.89
C ARG A 270 -2.86 9.73 1.55
N ASN A 271 -3.68 8.69 1.39
CA ASN A 271 -3.55 7.75 0.28
C ASN A 271 -4.72 7.79 -0.72
N ALA A 272 -5.72 8.68 -0.55
CA ALA A 272 -6.92 8.76 -1.39
C ALA A 272 -6.67 8.90 -2.90
N ALA A 273 -5.54 9.51 -3.29
CA ALA A 273 -5.18 9.69 -4.69
C ALA A 273 -4.48 8.45 -5.32
N LYS A 274 -4.20 7.42 -4.53
CA LYS A 274 -3.50 6.21 -4.97
C LYS A 274 -4.49 5.16 -5.47
N ASP A 275 -4.12 4.44 -6.52
CA ASP A 275 -4.96 3.37 -7.09
C ASP A 275 -4.70 2.00 -6.45
N ASN A 276 -3.67 1.90 -5.62
CA ASN A 276 -3.18 0.63 -5.09
C ASN A 276 -3.64 0.29 -3.66
N VAL A 277 -4.54 1.07 -3.04
CA VAL A 277 -4.87 0.91 -1.60
C VAL A 277 -6.20 0.22 -1.38
N ILE A 278 -6.20 -0.75 -0.47
CA ILE A 278 -7.36 -1.46 0.06
C ILE A 278 -7.31 -1.35 1.59
N TYR A 279 -8.45 -1.19 2.25
CA TYR A 279 -8.53 -1.05 3.70
C TYR A 279 -9.22 -2.25 4.34
N GLU A 280 -8.56 -2.94 5.27
CA GLU A 280 -9.14 -3.97 6.14
C GLU A 280 -9.33 -3.39 7.54
N ILE A 281 -10.59 -3.26 7.97
CA ILE A 281 -10.91 -2.45 9.15
C ILE A 281 -10.84 -3.21 10.48
N ALA A 282 -10.78 -4.54 10.46
CA ALA A 282 -10.54 -5.38 11.63
C ALA A 282 -10.07 -6.76 11.17
N ASN A 283 -8.97 -7.24 11.71
CA ASN A 283 -8.35 -8.52 11.35
C ASN A 283 -9.22 -9.73 11.73
N GLU A 284 -9.41 -9.98 13.02
CA GLU A 284 -10.03 -11.21 13.53
C GLU A 284 -11.02 -10.96 14.69
N PRO A 285 -12.20 -10.39 14.42
CA PRO A 285 -13.26 -10.29 15.42
C PRO A 285 -13.62 -11.67 16.00
N ASN A 286 -13.56 -11.79 17.32
CA ASN A 286 -13.84 -13.05 18.01
C ASN A 286 -14.50 -12.81 19.38
N GLY A 287 -15.24 -13.81 19.87
CA GLY A 287 -15.97 -13.70 21.15
C GLY A 287 -17.09 -12.64 21.14
N VAL A 288 -17.54 -12.20 19.98
CA VAL A 288 -18.51 -11.11 19.78
C VAL A 288 -19.54 -11.47 18.72
N SER A 289 -20.71 -10.86 18.76
CA SER A 289 -21.77 -11.11 17.77
C SER A 289 -21.50 -10.43 16.44
N TRP A 290 -22.04 -10.96 15.34
CA TRP A 290 -22.00 -10.29 14.05
C TRP A 290 -22.61 -8.87 14.09
N ALA A 291 -23.69 -8.69 14.86
CA ALA A 291 -24.29 -7.36 15.03
C ALA A 291 -23.33 -6.31 15.62
N ALA A 292 -22.47 -6.72 16.55
CA ALA A 292 -21.45 -5.82 17.11
C ALA A 292 -20.34 -5.50 16.10
N VAL A 293 -19.90 -6.48 15.30
CA VAL A 293 -18.92 -6.29 14.21
C VAL A 293 -19.50 -5.34 13.16
N LYS A 294 -20.75 -5.57 12.73
CA LYS A 294 -21.46 -4.68 11.80
C LYS A 294 -21.55 -3.25 12.34
N GLN A 295 -21.93 -3.08 13.62
CA GLN A 295 -21.99 -1.76 14.25
C GLN A 295 -20.65 -1.02 14.21
N TYR A 296 -19.56 -1.72 14.44
CA TYR A 296 -18.21 -1.17 14.29
C TYR A 296 -17.94 -0.75 12.84
N ALA A 297 -18.18 -1.63 11.88
CA ALA A 297 -17.94 -1.38 10.47
C ALA A 297 -18.71 -0.16 9.96
N GLU A 298 -20.01 -0.03 10.32
CA GLU A 298 -20.87 1.09 9.93
C GLU A 298 -20.45 2.44 10.57
N GLN A 299 -19.56 2.43 11.55
CA GLN A 299 -18.96 3.64 12.13
C GLN A 299 -17.60 3.98 11.55
N VAL A 300 -16.80 2.99 11.12
CA VAL A 300 -15.45 3.19 10.56
C VAL A 300 -15.51 3.48 9.06
N ILE A 301 -16.33 2.77 8.30
CA ILE A 301 -16.44 2.95 6.85
C ILE A 301 -16.71 4.40 6.44
N PRO A 302 -17.66 5.14 7.06
CA PRO A 302 -17.88 6.56 6.74
C PRO A 302 -16.65 7.44 6.93
N VAL A 303 -15.77 7.12 7.89
CA VAL A 303 -14.52 7.86 8.12
C VAL A 303 -13.58 7.70 6.93
N ILE A 304 -13.42 6.48 6.41
CA ILE A 304 -12.64 6.22 5.20
C ILE A 304 -13.27 6.94 4.00
N ARG A 305 -14.58 6.80 3.83
CA ARG A 305 -15.33 7.39 2.70
C ARG A 305 -15.29 8.92 2.65
N ALA A 306 -15.10 9.57 3.80
CA ALA A 306 -14.96 11.03 3.85
C ALA A 306 -13.70 11.53 3.12
N ALA A 307 -12.68 10.71 3.02
CA ALA A 307 -11.41 11.05 2.38
C ALA A 307 -11.21 10.28 1.05
N ASP A 308 -11.60 9.01 1.01
CA ASP A 308 -11.47 8.10 -0.13
C ASP A 308 -12.83 7.44 -0.43
N PRO A 309 -13.71 8.12 -1.19
CA PRO A 309 -15.08 7.67 -1.41
C PRO A 309 -15.19 6.36 -2.20
N ASP A 310 -14.21 6.07 -3.03
CA ASP A 310 -14.21 4.95 -3.98
C ASP A 310 -13.37 3.74 -3.51
N ALA A 311 -12.77 3.80 -2.32
CA ALA A 311 -11.92 2.73 -1.82
C ALA A 311 -12.67 1.40 -1.61
N VAL A 312 -11.99 0.30 -1.85
CA VAL A 312 -12.46 -1.02 -1.39
C VAL A 312 -12.17 -1.14 0.10
N VAL A 313 -13.22 -1.45 0.88
CA VAL A 313 -13.09 -1.69 2.32
C VAL A 313 -13.46 -3.14 2.64
N ILE A 314 -12.57 -3.82 3.36
CA ILE A 314 -12.77 -5.20 3.79
C ILE A 314 -13.18 -5.22 5.27
N VAL A 315 -14.26 -5.92 5.54
CA VAL A 315 -14.85 -6.03 6.88
C VAL A 315 -14.48 -7.38 7.48
N GLY A 316 -13.86 -7.38 8.65
CA GLY A 316 -13.62 -8.58 9.44
C GLY A 316 -14.92 -9.30 9.77
N THR A 317 -14.89 -10.63 9.81
CA THR A 317 -16.07 -11.42 10.18
C THR A 317 -15.87 -12.09 11.55
N ARG A 318 -16.96 -12.47 12.23
CA ARG A 318 -16.82 -13.09 13.56
C ARG A 318 -16.17 -14.48 13.50
N GLY A 319 -15.73 -14.98 14.66
CA GLY A 319 -15.10 -16.27 14.80
C GLY A 319 -13.72 -16.31 14.14
N TRP A 320 -12.88 -15.33 14.44
CA TRP A 320 -11.55 -15.15 13.82
C TRP A 320 -11.63 -15.06 12.30
N SER A 321 -12.51 -14.21 11.81
CA SER A 321 -12.75 -13.99 10.38
C SER A 321 -13.10 -15.25 9.59
N SER A 322 -13.78 -16.22 10.22
CA SER A 322 -14.19 -17.49 9.60
C SER A 322 -15.63 -17.50 9.07
N LEU A 323 -16.26 -16.33 8.84
CA LEU A 323 -17.70 -16.20 8.58
C LEU A 323 -18.56 -16.78 9.71
N GLY A 324 -18.02 -16.85 10.94
CA GLY A 324 -18.67 -17.40 12.11
C GLY A 324 -18.49 -18.90 12.31
N VAL A 325 -17.86 -19.64 11.39
CA VAL A 325 -17.74 -21.12 11.46
C VAL A 325 -17.04 -21.57 12.75
N SER A 326 -15.96 -20.87 13.14
CA SER A 326 -15.22 -21.19 14.38
C SER A 326 -16.04 -20.96 15.66
N ASP A 327 -17.12 -20.18 15.59
CA ASP A 327 -18.06 -19.91 16.69
C ASP A 327 -19.39 -20.67 16.54
N GLY A 328 -19.45 -21.68 15.65
CA GLY A 328 -20.66 -22.50 15.44
C GLY A 328 -21.79 -21.79 14.66
N SER A 329 -21.44 -20.74 13.87
CA SER A 329 -22.34 -20.05 12.95
C SER A 329 -21.88 -20.27 11.50
N ASP A 330 -22.34 -19.46 10.56
CA ASP A 330 -21.94 -19.49 9.15
C ASP A 330 -22.32 -18.17 8.43
N GLU A 331 -22.10 -18.14 7.12
CA GLU A 331 -22.36 -17.02 6.22
C GLU A 331 -23.79 -16.45 6.29
N ARG A 332 -24.75 -17.23 6.77
CA ARG A 332 -26.17 -16.84 6.82
C ARG A 332 -26.45 -15.69 7.75
N GLU A 333 -25.64 -15.50 8.81
CA GLU A 333 -25.80 -14.36 9.70
C GLU A 333 -25.45 -13.03 9.02
N ILE A 334 -24.42 -13.02 8.16
CA ILE A 334 -24.05 -11.85 7.36
C ILE A 334 -25.13 -11.58 6.31
N LEU A 335 -25.58 -12.62 5.61
CA LEU A 335 -26.62 -12.52 4.58
C LEU A 335 -27.96 -12.02 5.13
N ALA A 336 -28.29 -12.36 6.39
CA ALA A 336 -29.52 -11.90 7.05
C ALA A 336 -29.42 -10.45 7.54
N ASN A 337 -28.22 -9.94 7.78
CA ASN A 337 -27.99 -8.60 8.31
C ASN A 337 -26.66 -8.03 7.76
N PRO A 338 -26.56 -7.77 6.45
CA PRO A 338 -25.33 -7.28 5.84
C PRO A 338 -24.96 -5.87 6.33
N VAL A 339 -23.68 -5.52 6.22
CA VAL A 339 -23.23 -4.14 6.45
C VAL A 339 -23.86 -3.22 5.40
N ASN A 340 -24.43 -2.11 5.85
CA ASN A 340 -25.07 -1.14 4.97
C ASN A 340 -24.05 -0.15 4.39
N ALA A 341 -23.25 -0.65 3.44
CA ALA A 341 -22.28 0.15 2.71
C ALA A 341 -21.99 -0.49 1.36
N ASP A 342 -21.67 0.33 0.36
CA ASP A 342 -21.26 -0.12 -0.96
C ASP A 342 -19.73 -0.31 -1.02
N ASN A 343 -19.28 -1.01 -2.05
CA ASN A 343 -17.86 -1.23 -2.35
C ASN A 343 -17.09 -1.85 -1.17
N ILE A 344 -17.71 -2.84 -0.50
CA ILE A 344 -17.12 -3.58 0.61
C ILE A 344 -16.97 -5.05 0.27
N MET A 345 -16.01 -5.71 0.91
CA MET A 345 -15.84 -7.16 0.92
C MET A 345 -15.83 -7.69 2.34
N TYR A 346 -16.03 -8.99 2.51
CA TYR A 346 -15.93 -9.67 3.80
C TYR A 346 -14.71 -10.56 3.83
N THR A 347 -13.90 -10.45 4.88
CA THR A 347 -12.73 -11.31 5.01
C THR A 347 -13.10 -12.72 5.44
N PHE A 348 -12.29 -13.66 4.97
CA PHE A 348 -12.26 -15.04 5.47
C PHE A 348 -10.82 -15.43 5.75
N HIS A 349 -10.58 -16.01 6.94
CA HIS A 349 -9.29 -16.56 7.34
C HIS A 349 -9.34 -18.06 7.48
N PHE A 350 -8.25 -18.73 7.12
CA PHE A 350 -8.09 -20.16 7.36
C PHE A 350 -6.63 -20.54 7.59
N TYR A 351 -6.44 -21.62 8.33
CA TYR A 351 -5.17 -22.29 8.47
C TYR A 351 -5.36 -23.75 8.03
N ALA A 352 -4.65 -24.15 6.98
CA ALA A 352 -4.97 -25.32 6.17
C ALA A 352 -4.89 -26.65 6.95
N ALA A 353 -4.03 -26.75 7.99
CA ALA A 353 -3.96 -27.93 8.82
C ALA A 353 -5.13 -28.06 9.81
N THR A 354 -5.84 -26.97 10.12
CA THR A 354 -6.99 -26.94 11.05
C THR A 354 -8.32 -26.88 10.32
N HIS A 355 -8.48 -25.92 9.39
CA HIS A 355 -9.74 -25.61 8.74
C HIS A 355 -9.92 -26.47 7.46
N LYS A 356 -10.88 -27.40 7.49
CA LYS A 356 -11.05 -28.44 6.47
C LYS A 356 -12.32 -28.26 5.62
N ASP A 357 -12.97 -29.36 5.27
CA ASP A 357 -14.05 -29.39 4.27
C ASP A 357 -15.29 -28.58 4.67
N ASP A 358 -15.62 -28.50 5.93
CA ASP A 358 -16.74 -27.72 6.46
C ASP A 358 -16.54 -26.19 6.23
N TYR A 359 -15.30 -25.72 6.43
CA TYR A 359 -14.92 -24.34 6.13
C TYR A 359 -14.92 -24.09 4.61
N ARG A 360 -14.34 -25.00 3.80
CA ARG A 360 -14.38 -24.90 2.33
C ARG A 360 -15.81 -24.91 1.78
N ALA A 361 -16.69 -25.74 2.35
CA ALA A 361 -18.10 -25.76 1.97
C ALA A 361 -18.80 -24.44 2.29
N THR A 362 -18.48 -23.81 3.42
CA THR A 362 -19.02 -22.50 3.78
C THR A 362 -18.56 -21.42 2.79
N VAL A 363 -17.25 -21.36 2.48
CA VAL A 363 -16.72 -20.43 1.48
C VAL A 363 -17.38 -20.64 0.10
N SER A 364 -17.54 -21.90 -0.33
CA SER A 364 -18.16 -22.21 -1.61
C SER A 364 -19.62 -21.73 -1.70
N ARG A 365 -20.39 -21.81 -0.61
CA ARG A 365 -21.76 -21.28 -0.55
C ARG A 365 -21.79 -19.77 -0.50
N ALA A 366 -20.90 -19.17 0.33
CA ALA A 366 -20.84 -17.75 0.55
C ALA A 366 -20.41 -16.98 -0.71
N ALA A 367 -19.43 -17.49 -1.45
CA ALA A 367 -18.83 -16.84 -2.62
C ALA A 367 -19.83 -16.52 -3.75
N SER A 368 -20.96 -17.22 -3.83
CA SER A 368 -22.02 -16.92 -4.80
C SER A 368 -22.95 -15.78 -4.37
N ARG A 369 -22.81 -15.27 -3.15
CA ARG A 369 -23.74 -14.32 -2.53
C ARG A 369 -23.06 -13.16 -1.80
N LEU A 370 -21.80 -13.31 -1.39
CA LEU A 370 -21.01 -12.33 -0.67
C LEU A 370 -19.69 -12.09 -1.40
N PRO A 371 -19.24 -10.86 -1.54
CA PRO A 371 -17.89 -10.56 -2.02
C PRO A 371 -16.88 -10.91 -0.92
N LEU A 372 -16.05 -11.92 -1.19
CA LEU A 372 -15.08 -12.46 -0.23
C LEU A 372 -13.65 -12.11 -0.61
N PHE A 373 -12.83 -11.89 0.41
CA PHE A 373 -11.38 -11.79 0.31
C PHE A 373 -10.74 -12.63 1.42
N VAL A 374 -9.77 -13.47 1.11
CA VAL A 374 -8.97 -14.19 2.11
C VAL A 374 -7.78 -13.31 2.47
N THR A 375 -7.97 -12.40 3.41
CA THR A 375 -6.92 -11.43 3.77
C THR A 375 -5.79 -12.07 4.57
N GLU A 376 -6.03 -13.24 5.17
CA GLU A 376 -5.02 -14.04 5.85
C GLU A 376 -5.27 -15.53 5.71
N PHE A 377 -4.23 -16.30 5.43
CA PHE A 377 -4.26 -17.75 5.57
C PHE A 377 -2.89 -18.34 5.86
N GLY A 378 -2.86 -19.49 6.55
CA GLY A 378 -1.64 -20.24 6.84
C GLY A 378 -1.69 -21.66 6.27
N THR A 379 -0.49 -22.23 6.02
CA THR A 379 -0.31 -23.60 5.52
C THR A 379 -0.29 -24.65 6.63
N VAL A 380 -0.23 -24.19 7.87
CA VAL A 380 -0.05 -24.96 9.13
C VAL A 380 -1.33 -24.96 9.98
N SER A 381 -1.23 -25.24 11.27
CA SER A 381 -2.38 -25.16 12.18
C SER A 381 -2.76 -23.73 12.53
N ALA A 382 -3.96 -23.53 13.09
CA ALA A 382 -4.47 -22.21 13.49
C ALA A 382 -3.66 -21.53 14.62
N THR A 383 -2.67 -22.21 15.16
CA THR A 383 -1.71 -21.59 16.10
C THR A 383 -0.57 -20.86 15.41
N GLY A 384 -0.50 -20.88 14.07
CA GLY A 384 0.64 -20.38 13.30
C GLY A 384 1.81 -21.37 13.21
N ASP A 385 1.73 -22.47 13.96
CA ASP A 385 2.79 -23.48 14.10
C ASP A 385 2.38 -24.86 13.59
N GLY A 386 3.36 -25.76 13.54
CA GLY A 386 3.21 -27.14 13.15
C GLY A 386 3.68 -27.43 11.72
N ALA A 387 3.39 -28.63 11.25
CA ALA A 387 3.77 -29.05 9.90
C ALA A 387 2.86 -28.45 8.84
N VAL A 388 3.42 -28.20 7.67
CA VAL A 388 2.69 -27.78 6.48
C VAL A 388 1.76 -28.91 6.02
N ASP A 389 0.45 -28.63 5.93
CA ASP A 389 -0.51 -29.53 5.30
C ASP A 389 -0.64 -29.21 3.81
N ARG A 390 0.25 -29.77 3.00
CA ARG A 390 0.29 -29.53 1.55
C ARG A 390 -1.02 -29.87 0.85
N ALA A 391 -1.63 -30.99 1.22
CA ALA A 391 -2.85 -31.47 0.56
C ALA A 391 -4.02 -30.50 0.81
N SER A 392 -4.22 -30.11 2.08
CA SER A 392 -5.26 -29.17 2.44
C SER A 392 -4.98 -27.76 1.91
N THR A 393 -3.71 -27.31 1.93
CA THR A 393 -3.33 -26.01 1.34
C THR A 393 -3.65 -25.98 -0.16
N THR A 394 -3.27 -27.03 -0.91
CA THR A 394 -3.60 -27.13 -2.33
C THR A 394 -5.09 -27.10 -2.58
N ALA A 395 -5.88 -27.87 -1.82
CA ALA A 395 -7.33 -27.88 -1.96
C ALA A 395 -7.97 -26.51 -1.66
N TRP A 396 -7.43 -25.75 -0.72
CA TRP A 396 -7.86 -24.38 -0.45
C TRP A 396 -7.53 -23.44 -1.62
N LEU A 397 -6.28 -23.43 -2.06
CA LEU A 397 -5.84 -22.51 -3.13
C LEU A 397 -6.54 -22.83 -4.47
N ASP A 398 -6.78 -24.10 -4.78
CA ASP A 398 -7.56 -24.50 -5.97
C ASP A 398 -9.00 -24.01 -5.90
N LEU A 399 -9.62 -24.02 -4.71
CA LEU A 399 -10.96 -23.48 -4.50
C LEU A 399 -10.97 -21.96 -4.68
N LEU A 400 -9.98 -21.24 -4.12
CA LEU A 400 -9.89 -19.79 -4.25
C LEU A 400 -9.68 -19.36 -5.70
N ASP A 401 -8.83 -20.07 -6.46
CA ASP A 401 -8.63 -19.83 -7.89
C ASP A 401 -9.91 -20.07 -8.70
N GLN A 402 -10.62 -21.17 -8.43
CA GLN A 402 -11.90 -21.48 -9.08
C GLN A 402 -12.94 -20.39 -8.84
N LEU A 403 -12.96 -19.82 -7.65
CA LEU A 403 -13.93 -18.80 -7.24
C LEU A 403 -13.44 -17.35 -7.50
N LYS A 404 -12.21 -17.17 -7.99
CA LYS A 404 -11.54 -15.87 -8.14
C LYS A 404 -11.55 -15.03 -6.84
N ILE A 405 -11.27 -15.70 -5.72
CA ILE A 405 -11.14 -15.03 -4.41
C ILE A 405 -9.68 -14.67 -4.20
N SER A 406 -9.41 -13.39 -4.03
CA SER A 406 -8.07 -12.85 -3.73
C SER A 406 -7.58 -13.31 -2.36
N TYR A 407 -6.25 -13.41 -2.20
CA TYR A 407 -5.69 -13.88 -0.94
C TYR A 407 -4.31 -13.30 -0.59
N ALA A 408 -4.00 -13.26 0.73
CA ALA A 408 -2.67 -12.98 1.27
C ALA A 408 -2.24 -14.09 2.25
N ASN A 409 -1.05 -14.65 2.06
CA ASN A 409 -0.52 -15.67 2.96
C ASN A 409 0.15 -15.06 4.19
N TRP A 410 -0.12 -15.59 5.34
CA TRP A 410 0.60 -15.36 6.58
C TRP A 410 1.79 -16.32 6.66
N THR A 411 3.09 -15.89 6.67
CA THR A 411 3.54 -14.50 6.73
C THR A 411 4.89 -14.34 6.02
N TYR A 412 5.11 -13.20 5.40
CA TYR A 412 6.38 -12.83 4.74
C TYR A 412 7.37 -12.30 5.78
N SER A 413 7.86 -13.20 6.62
CA SER A 413 8.81 -12.92 7.69
C SER A 413 9.71 -14.13 7.96
N ASP A 414 10.75 -13.93 8.76
CA ASP A 414 11.61 -14.98 9.27
C ASP A 414 11.31 -15.33 10.75
N ALA A 415 10.04 -15.14 11.14
CA ALA A 415 9.55 -15.51 12.46
C ALA A 415 9.82 -17.00 12.75
N PRO A 416 10.11 -17.35 14.01
CA PRO A 416 10.33 -18.74 14.42
C PRO A 416 9.00 -19.50 14.56
N GLU A 417 8.18 -19.51 13.51
CA GLU A 417 6.87 -20.18 13.45
C GLU A 417 6.71 -20.95 12.13
N GLY A 418 5.84 -21.95 12.12
CA GLY A 418 5.65 -22.84 10.98
C GLY A 418 5.04 -22.16 9.74
N SER A 419 4.29 -21.07 9.93
CA SER A 419 3.68 -20.28 8.86
C SER A 419 4.64 -19.30 8.19
N ALA A 420 5.79 -18.98 8.82
CA ALA A 420 6.78 -18.07 8.26
C ALA A 420 7.28 -18.56 6.90
N ALA A 421 7.33 -17.65 5.92
CA ALA A 421 7.81 -17.97 4.58
C ALA A 421 9.33 -18.04 4.47
N LEU A 422 10.03 -17.32 5.35
CA LEU A 422 11.49 -17.21 5.35
C LEU A 422 12.09 -17.95 6.54
N LYS A 423 13.25 -18.57 6.34
CA LYS A 423 13.99 -19.21 7.43
C LYS A 423 14.55 -18.17 8.41
N PRO A 424 14.68 -18.52 9.70
CA PRO A 424 15.25 -17.60 10.71
C PRO A 424 16.57 -16.98 10.27
N GLY A 425 16.71 -15.66 10.43
CA GLY A 425 17.88 -14.88 10.07
C GLY A 425 17.91 -14.36 8.62
N THR A 426 16.95 -14.76 7.78
CA THR A 426 16.87 -14.29 6.37
C THR A 426 16.71 -12.77 6.29
N CYS A 427 15.93 -12.16 7.17
CA CYS A 427 15.64 -10.73 7.14
C CYS A 427 16.85 -9.83 7.46
N SER A 428 17.98 -10.42 7.87
CA SER A 428 19.26 -9.72 8.02
C SER A 428 20.11 -9.72 6.75
N GLY A 429 19.66 -10.40 5.69
CA GLY A 429 20.33 -10.54 4.40
C GLY A 429 19.66 -9.76 3.28
N THR A 430 20.02 -10.10 2.06
CA THR A 430 19.48 -9.50 0.82
C THR A 430 18.84 -10.52 -0.13
N ASP A 431 18.89 -11.81 0.20
CA ASP A 431 18.23 -12.87 -0.57
C ASP A 431 16.92 -13.24 0.11
N TYR A 432 15.81 -13.11 -0.61
CA TYR A 432 14.45 -13.39 -0.14
C TYR A 432 13.69 -14.35 -1.08
N SER A 433 14.38 -14.96 -2.04
CA SER A 433 13.72 -15.71 -3.10
C SER A 433 14.34 -17.08 -3.41
N SER A 434 15.61 -17.32 -3.04
CA SER A 434 16.25 -18.60 -3.30
C SER A 434 15.72 -19.71 -2.38
N GLU A 435 15.78 -20.98 -2.83
CA GLU A 435 15.37 -22.15 -2.03
C GLU A 435 16.14 -22.24 -0.69
N GLY A 436 17.35 -21.70 -0.64
CA GLY A 436 18.19 -21.69 0.55
C GLY A 436 17.58 -20.94 1.73
N VAL A 437 16.79 -19.90 1.46
CA VAL A 437 16.21 -19.01 2.48
C VAL A 437 14.72 -19.26 2.74
N LEU A 438 14.04 -20.05 1.89
CA LEU A 438 12.62 -20.34 2.05
C LEU A 438 12.38 -21.50 3.01
N THR A 439 11.32 -21.40 3.83
CA THR A 439 10.75 -22.50 4.57
C THR A 439 9.98 -23.42 3.62
N GLU A 440 9.44 -24.53 4.13
CA GLU A 440 8.52 -25.37 3.36
C GLU A 440 7.24 -24.63 2.99
N SER A 441 6.69 -23.84 3.92
CA SER A 441 5.54 -22.93 3.68
C SER A 441 5.87 -21.92 2.59
N GLY A 442 6.98 -21.20 2.74
CA GLY A 442 7.40 -20.18 1.77
C GLY A 442 7.63 -20.72 0.36
N ALA A 443 8.27 -21.87 0.23
CA ALA A 443 8.49 -22.50 -1.07
C ALA A 443 7.18 -22.91 -1.77
N LEU A 444 6.23 -23.49 -1.01
CA LEU A 444 4.91 -23.85 -1.51
C LEU A 444 4.14 -22.62 -2.00
N ILE A 445 4.10 -21.58 -1.19
CA ILE A 445 3.34 -20.36 -1.49
C ILE A 445 4.00 -19.54 -2.61
N LYS A 446 5.33 -19.38 -2.60
CA LYS A 446 6.03 -18.73 -3.71
C LYS A 446 5.70 -19.38 -5.05
N ASN A 447 5.76 -20.72 -5.11
CA ASN A 447 5.43 -21.45 -6.34
C ASN A 447 3.98 -21.19 -6.80
N ARG A 448 3.03 -21.01 -5.87
CA ARG A 448 1.63 -20.72 -6.21
C ARG A 448 1.43 -19.27 -6.67
N ILE A 449 2.00 -18.31 -5.95
CA ILE A 449 1.88 -16.87 -6.26
C ILE A 449 2.57 -16.54 -7.60
N SER A 450 3.75 -17.14 -7.88
CA SER A 450 4.50 -16.88 -9.10
C SER A 450 3.93 -17.53 -10.38
N ALA A 451 2.85 -18.29 -10.27
CA ALA A 451 2.12 -18.76 -11.45
C ALA A 451 1.57 -17.56 -12.24
N PRO A 452 1.53 -17.61 -13.59
CA PRO A 452 1.00 -16.51 -14.39
C PRO A 452 -0.41 -16.08 -13.95
N ASP A 453 -0.64 -14.77 -13.94
CA ASP A 453 -1.96 -14.21 -13.68
C ASP A 453 -2.86 -14.34 -14.89
N ASP A 454 -4.16 -14.44 -14.64
CA ASP A 454 -5.19 -14.40 -15.67
C ASP A 454 -5.90 -13.04 -15.70
N PHE A 455 -5.16 -11.95 -15.43
CA PHE A 455 -5.72 -10.61 -15.48
C PHE A 455 -6.31 -10.32 -16.86
N PRO A 456 -7.57 -9.87 -16.93
CA PRO A 456 -8.18 -9.55 -18.20
C PRO A 456 -7.50 -8.34 -18.82
N THR A 457 -6.96 -8.51 -20.00
CA THR A 457 -6.51 -7.37 -20.83
C THR A 457 -7.74 -6.57 -21.26
N GLY A 458 -7.68 -5.24 -21.09
CA GLY A 458 -8.76 -4.30 -21.31
C GLY A 458 -9.36 -4.28 -22.74
#